data_e1c451615bc63e4d2ac5327a8ced0f44
#
_entry.id   e1c451615bc63e4d2ac5327a8ced0f44
#
_cell.length_a   1.000
_cell.length_b   1.000
_cell.length_c   1.000
_cell.angle_alpha   90.00
_cell.angle_beta   90.00
_cell.angle_gamma   90.00
#
_symmetry.space_group_name_H-M   'P 1'
#
loop_
_entity.id
_entity.type
_entity.pdbx_description
1 polymer ?
#
loop_
_entity_poly.entity_id
_entity_poly.type
_entity_poly.pdbx_seq_one_letter_code
_entity_poly.pdbx_strand_id
1 'polypeptide(L)'
;LTFSVTAILFFAAAVLVFLDTFFAFGAGQRLPFFSLTSADLAGFILPVFFVLGGVWALFCAMGYAAGKPQQMGSFGAGFGMTIGMFLFCIKRFVASPTSILRIMPTLDILSALAVLLLCCAMLRAVYLPRGASEEKHLFLFGLLAFLFGTCFTGAKLAYLAVTGSLSLTAGADLPLVGLGLVGLAVALHAVHTDRRRPARYT
;
A
#
# COMPACT_ATOMS: atom_id res chain seq x y z
N LEU A 1 8.41 -14.04 -4.31
CA LEU A 1 9.38 -12.94 -4.19
C LEU A 1 8.70 -11.57 -3.95
N THR A 2 7.75 -11.13 -4.79
CA THR A 2 7.10 -9.81 -4.65
C THR A 2 6.44 -9.62 -3.29
N PHE A 3 5.66 -10.57 -2.80
CA PHE A 3 5.02 -10.49 -1.48
C PHE A 3 6.03 -10.45 -0.33
N SER A 4 7.16 -11.17 -0.44
CA SER A 4 8.21 -11.11 0.60
C SER A 4 8.88 -9.74 0.65
N VAL A 5 9.18 -9.15 -0.50
CA VAL A 5 9.70 -7.78 -0.59
C VAL A 5 8.69 -6.79 -0.02
N THR A 6 7.41 -6.93 -0.36
CA THR A 6 6.35 -6.07 0.15
C THR A 6 6.22 -6.17 1.67
N ALA A 7 6.34 -7.37 2.25
CA ALA A 7 6.32 -7.54 3.71
C ALA A 7 7.47 -6.77 4.37
N ILE A 8 8.69 -6.87 3.83
CA ILE A 8 9.85 -6.14 4.35
C ILE A 8 9.62 -4.62 4.29
N LEU A 9 9.09 -4.12 3.16
CA LEU A 9 8.81 -2.69 3.00
C LEU A 9 7.74 -2.18 3.96
N PHE A 10 6.71 -2.99 4.26
CA PHE A 10 5.71 -2.64 5.26
C PHE A 10 6.29 -2.58 6.67
N PHE A 11 7.11 -3.56 7.08
CA PHE A 11 7.76 -3.54 8.39
C PHE A 11 8.75 -2.38 8.51
N ALA A 12 9.55 -2.11 7.46
CA ALA A 12 10.44 -0.96 7.43
C ALA A 12 9.66 0.36 7.57
N ALA A 13 8.56 0.51 6.85
CA ALA A 13 7.68 1.68 6.96
C ALA A 13 7.08 1.83 8.36
N ALA A 14 6.62 0.74 8.97
CA ALA A 14 6.07 0.75 10.33
C ALA A 14 7.10 1.27 11.33
N VAL A 15 8.35 0.78 11.25
CA VAL A 15 9.45 1.24 12.11
C VAL A 15 9.78 2.71 11.87
N LEU A 16 9.93 3.12 10.60
CA LEU A 16 10.29 4.50 10.27
C LEU A 16 9.21 5.50 10.71
N VAL A 17 7.93 5.19 10.46
CA VAL A 17 6.81 6.05 10.88
C VAL A 17 6.70 6.10 12.41
N PHE A 18 6.93 4.98 13.09
CA PHE A 18 6.96 4.94 14.54
C PHE A 18 8.10 5.80 15.11
N LEU A 19 9.31 5.68 14.56
CA LEU A 19 10.46 6.50 14.96
C LEU A 19 10.22 7.98 14.70
N ASP A 20 9.69 8.34 13.53
CA ASP A 20 9.35 9.73 13.19
C ASP A 20 8.38 10.32 14.21
N THR A 21 7.32 9.58 14.55
CA THR A 21 6.33 10.01 15.54
C THR A 21 6.95 10.10 16.94
N PHE A 22 7.81 9.14 17.31
CA PHE A 22 8.48 9.11 18.62
C PHE A 22 9.46 10.27 18.77
N PHE A 23 10.29 10.56 17.76
CA PHE A 23 11.22 11.68 17.79
C PHE A 23 10.51 13.03 17.79
N ALA A 24 9.43 13.18 17.02
CA ALA A 24 8.60 14.37 17.07
C ALA A 24 8.01 14.62 18.48
N PHE A 25 7.61 13.54 19.17
CA PHE A 25 7.14 13.62 20.55
C PHE A 25 8.26 13.99 21.54
N GLY A 26 9.46 13.40 21.38
CA GLY A 26 10.62 13.64 22.27
C GLY A 26 11.27 15.02 22.12
N ALA A 27 11.12 15.67 20.95
CA ALA A 27 11.70 16.99 20.65
C ALA A 27 10.98 18.17 21.34
N GLY A 28 10.08 17.90 22.30
CA GLY A 28 9.45 18.94 23.12
C GLY A 28 8.33 19.72 22.41
N GLN A 29 7.90 19.30 21.23
CA GLN A 29 6.58 19.66 20.71
C GLN A 29 5.55 18.94 21.58
N ARG A 30 5.29 19.55 22.76
CA ARG A 30 4.28 19.08 23.71
C ARG A 30 2.95 18.98 22.95
N LEU A 31 2.60 17.77 22.55
CA LEU A 31 1.22 17.47 22.23
C LEU A 31 0.47 17.59 23.56
N PRO A 32 -0.33 18.63 23.78
CA PRO A 32 -1.19 18.65 24.95
C PRO A 32 -2.10 17.43 24.80
N PHE A 33 -2.13 16.55 25.79
CA PHE A 33 -2.91 15.32 25.83
C PHE A 33 -4.41 15.55 25.53
N PHE A 34 -4.85 16.79 25.49
CA PHE A 34 -6.22 17.26 25.21
C PHE A 34 -6.42 17.91 23.84
N SER A 35 -5.39 18.06 23.01
CA SER A 35 -5.50 18.57 21.63
C SER A 35 -4.83 17.61 20.62
N LEU A 36 -5.09 16.30 20.75
CA LEU A 36 -4.74 15.32 19.72
C LEU A 36 -5.48 15.71 18.45
N THR A 37 -4.77 16.37 17.56
CA THR A 37 -5.27 16.60 16.20
C THR A 37 -5.42 15.23 15.52
N SER A 38 -6.39 15.11 14.63
CA SER A 38 -6.62 13.89 13.85
C SER A 38 -5.34 13.41 13.11
N ALA A 39 -4.42 14.32 12.83
CA ALA A 39 -3.11 14.02 12.22
C ALA A 39 -2.17 13.28 13.18
N ASP A 40 -2.17 13.62 14.47
CA ASP A 40 -1.31 13.00 15.48
C ASP A 40 -1.79 11.58 15.81
N LEU A 41 -3.12 11.41 15.91
CA LEU A 41 -3.73 10.10 16.10
C LEU A 41 -3.39 9.16 14.94
N ALA A 42 -3.43 9.66 13.71
CA ALA A 42 -3.04 8.89 12.52
C ALA A 42 -1.55 8.47 12.56
N GLY A 43 -0.67 9.28 13.15
CA GLY A 43 0.75 8.95 13.32
C GLY A 43 1.00 7.73 14.20
N PHE A 44 0.21 7.52 15.26
CA PHE A 44 0.32 6.35 16.16
C PHE A 44 -0.42 5.12 15.62
N ILE A 45 -1.54 5.31 14.96
CA ILE A 45 -2.38 4.20 14.48
C ILE A 45 -1.80 3.60 13.19
N LEU A 46 -1.25 4.42 12.30
CA LEU A 46 -0.76 4.00 10.99
C LEU A 46 0.32 2.90 11.04
N PRO A 47 1.35 2.95 11.93
CA PRO A 47 2.32 1.87 12.06
C PRO A 47 1.70 0.53 12.39
N VAL A 48 0.64 0.49 13.21
CA VAL A 48 -0.06 -0.76 13.56
C VAL A 48 -0.68 -1.39 12.31
N PHE A 49 -1.33 -0.59 11.47
CA PHE A 49 -1.89 -1.08 10.21
C PHE A 49 -0.82 -1.48 9.20
N PHE A 50 0.35 -0.83 9.21
CA PHE A 50 1.47 -1.26 8.39
C PHE A 50 2.04 -2.60 8.84
N VAL A 51 2.12 -2.85 10.15
CA VAL A 51 2.48 -4.18 10.67
C VAL A 51 1.46 -5.23 10.20
N LEU A 52 0.16 -4.96 10.30
CA LEU A 52 -0.88 -5.87 9.80
C LEU A 52 -0.74 -6.14 8.29
N GLY A 53 -0.41 -5.11 7.51
CA GLY A 53 -0.12 -5.25 6.08
C GLY A 53 1.11 -6.12 5.80
N GLY A 54 2.18 -5.95 6.59
CA GLY A 54 3.38 -6.78 6.53
C GLY A 54 3.10 -8.24 6.85
N VAL A 55 2.34 -8.49 7.92
CA VAL A 55 1.89 -9.83 8.31
C VAL A 55 1.05 -10.48 7.21
N TRP A 56 0.10 -9.74 6.65
CA TRP A 56 -0.72 -10.25 5.55
C TRP A 56 0.13 -10.61 4.32
N ALA A 57 1.06 -9.75 3.92
CA ALA A 57 1.96 -10.00 2.80
C ALA A 57 2.88 -11.21 3.06
N LEU A 58 3.33 -11.40 4.30
CA LEU A 58 4.11 -12.56 4.70
C LEU A 58 3.32 -13.86 4.58
N PHE A 59 2.07 -13.88 5.04
CA PHE A 59 1.17 -15.04 4.87
C PHE A 59 0.91 -15.35 3.40
N CYS A 60 0.71 -14.34 2.56
CA CYS A 60 0.59 -14.53 1.12
C CYS A 60 1.86 -15.14 0.53
N ALA A 61 3.05 -14.64 0.93
CA ALA A 61 4.33 -15.19 0.49
C ALA A 61 4.49 -16.67 0.85
N MET A 62 4.16 -17.04 2.09
CA MET A 62 4.20 -18.43 2.57
C MET A 62 3.19 -19.32 1.84
N GLY A 63 1.97 -18.84 1.60
CA GLY A 63 0.93 -19.57 0.87
C GLY A 63 1.36 -19.89 -0.56
N TYR A 64 1.98 -18.95 -1.25
CA TYR A 64 2.54 -19.16 -2.58
C TYR A 64 3.73 -20.12 -2.56
N ALA A 65 4.64 -20.01 -1.59
CA ALA A 65 5.77 -20.91 -1.44
C ALA A 65 5.35 -22.36 -1.16
N ALA A 66 4.27 -22.54 -0.38
CA ALA A 66 3.70 -23.85 -0.08
C ALA A 66 2.81 -24.43 -1.21
N GLY A 67 2.64 -23.73 -2.32
CA GLY A 67 1.78 -24.15 -3.44
C GLY A 67 0.28 -24.14 -3.11
N LYS A 68 -0.15 -23.49 -2.02
CA LYS A 68 -1.52 -23.38 -1.56
C LYS A 68 -2.00 -21.91 -1.58
N PRO A 69 -2.14 -21.29 -2.75
CA PRO A 69 -2.51 -19.87 -2.85
C PRO A 69 -3.90 -19.55 -2.27
N GLN A 70 -4.77 -20.55 -2.07
CA GLN A 70 -6.10 -20.36 -1.49
C GLN A 70 -6.09 -20.12 0.02
N GLN A 71 -5.00 -20.40 0.72
CA GLN A 71 -4.82 -20.07 2.14
C GLN A 71 -4.18 -18.71 2.33
N MET A 72 -4.53 -17.74 1.48
CA MET A 72 -4.03 -16.37 1.54
C MET A 72 -4.53 -15.67 2.81
N GLY A 73 -3.74 -15.77 3.86
CA GLY A 73 -3.77 -14.90 5.02
C GLY A 73 -5.11 -14.79 5.76
N SER A 74 -5.04 -14.29 6.97
CA SER A 74 -6.24 -13.92 7.74
C SER A 74 -6.98 -12.78 7.03
N PHE A 75 -8.30 -12.92 6.83
CA PHE A 75 -9.17 -11.84 6.33
C PHE A 75 -8.97 -10.55 7.13
N GLY A 76 -8.85 -10.66 8.47
CA GLY A 76 -8.64 -9.52 9.33
C GLY A 76 -7.35 -8.75 9.03
N ALA A 77 -6.25 -9.43 8.70
CA ALA A 77 -4.99 -8.76 8.35
C ALA A 77 -5.07 -8.04 7.00
N GLY A 78 -5.69 -8.66 6.00
CA GLY A 78 -5.92 -8.01 4.69
C GLY A 78 -6.87 -6.83 4.77
N PHE A 79 -7.94 -6.96 5.57
CA PHE A 79 -8.87 -5.87 5.83
C PHE A 79 -8.19 -4.74 6.61
N GLY A 80 -7.39 -5.08 7.64
CA GLY A 80 -6.59 -4.11 8.39
C GLY A 80 -5.61 -3.35 7.49
N MET A 81 -4.91 -4.04 6.58
CA MET A 81 -4.05 -3.39 5.58
C MET A 81 -4.82 -2.38 4.72
N THR A 82 -6.01 -2.74 4.26
CA THR A 82 -6.83 -1.85 3.43
C THR A 82 -7.31 -0.63 4.20
N ILE A 83 -7.73 -0.79 5.46
CA ILE A 83 -8.05 0.34 6.36
C ILE A 83 -6.80 1.22 6.56
N GLY A 84 -5.64 0.62 6.77
CA GLY A 84 -4.38 1.37 6.91
C GLY A 84 -4.08 2.22 5.69
N MET A 85 -4.24 1.67 4.49
CA MET A 85 -4.06 2.42 3.23
C MET A 85 -5.11 3.52 3.06
N PHE A 86 -6.35 3.30 3.50
CA PHE A 86 -7.39 4.33 3.50
C PHE A 86 -7.05 5.49 4.46
N LEU A 87 -6.62 5.19 5.69
CA LEU A 87 -6.16 6.20 6.64
C LEU A 87 -4.92 6.95 6.13
N PHE A 88 -4.03 6.26 5.44
CA PHE A 88 -2.88 6.88 4.80
C PHE A 88 -3.28 7.86 3.69
N CYS A 89 -4.27 7.52 2.86
CA CYS A 89 -4.87 8.43 1.89
C CYS A 89 -5.44 9.68 2.56
N ILE A 90 -6.23 9.51 3.62
CA ILE A 90 -6.82 10.63 4.37
C ILE A 90 -5.73 11.53 4.95
N LYS A 91 -4.71 10.92 5.60
CA LYS A 91 -3.59 11.68 6.17
C LYS A 91 -2.91 12.53 5.10
N ARG A 92 -2.66 11.99 3.92
CA ARG A 92 -2.06 12.73 2.81
C ARG A 92 -2.95 13.86 2.31
N PHE A 93 -4.23 13.59 2.14
CA PHE A 93 -5.20 14.59 1.68
C PHE A 93 -5.31 15.77 2.65
N VAL A 94 -5.31 15.50 3.95
CA VAL A 94 -5.40 16.54 4.99
C VAL A 94 -4.09 17.32 5.10
N ALA A 95 -2.92 16.63 5.04
CA ALA A 95 -1.61 17.27 5.19
C ALA A 95 -1.23 18.14 3.98
N SER A 96 -1.66 17.75 2.78
CA SER A 96 -1.31 18.43 1.53
C SER A 96 -2.54 18.52 0.63
N PRO A 97 -3.43 19.50 0.86
CA PRO A 97 -4.63 19.65 0.05
C PRO A 97 -4.26 19.83 -1.43
N THR A 98 -4.99 19.11 -2.27
CA THR A 98 -4.80 19.14 -3.72
C THR A 98 -5.04 20.55 -4.25
N SER A 99 -4.13 21.02 -5.09
CA SER A 99 -4.28 22.28 -5.81
C SER A 99 -3.84 22.06 -7.24
N ILE A 100 -4.55 22.65 -8.19
CA ILE A 100 -4.20 22.61 -9.63
C ILE A 100 -2.78 23.15 -9.87
N LEU A 101 -2.31 24.04 -9.00
CA LEU A 101 -0.97 24.63 -9.07
C LEU A 101 0.13 23.76 -8.42
N ARG A 102 -0.24 22.66 -7.72
CA ARG A 102 0.71 21.81 -7.01
C ARG A 102 0.61 20.37 -7.52
N ILE A 103 1.34 20.07 -8.58
CA ILE A 103 1.32 18.76 -9.24
C ILE A 103 1.81 17.65 -8.31
N MET A 104 2.90 17.86 -7.55
CA MET A 104 3.50 16.83 -6.70
C MET A 104 2.56 16.29 -5.61
N PRO A 105 1.90 17.12 -4.76
CA PRO A 105 0.94 16.61 -3.79
C PRO A 105 -0.23 15.85 -4.43
N THR A 106 -0.68 16.28 -5.60
CA THR A 106 -1.76 15.61 -6.33
C THR A 106 -1.34 14.21 -6.79
N LEU A 107 -0.12 14.06 -7.30
CA LEU A 107 0.43 12.76 -7.69
C LEU A 107 0.67 11.84 -6.48
N ASP A 108 1.10 12.40 -5.35
CA ASP A 108 1.27 11.64 -4.11
C ASP A 108 -0.05 11.07 -3.59
N ILE A 109 -1.15 11.82 -3.67
CA ILE A 109 -2.49 11.35 -3.31
C ILE A 109 -3.00 10.33 -4.32
N LEU A 110 -2.80 10.58 -5.61
CA LEU A 110 -3.20 9.66 -6.68
C LEU A 110 -2.50 8.31 -6.55
N SER A 111 -1.21 8.30 -6.16
CA SER A 111 -0.47 7.05 -5.92
C SER A 111 -1.06 6.25 -4.74
N ALA A 112 -1.41 6.91 -3.65
CA ALA A 112 -2.03 6.26 -2.51
C ALA A 112 -3.44 5.72 -2.86
N LEU A 113 -4.22 6.49 -3.64
CA LEU A 113 -5.54 6.08 -4.10
C LEU A 113 -5.48 4.87 -5.06
N ALA A 114 -4.53 4.87 -6.00
CA ALA A 114 -4.34 3.74 -6.92
C ALA A 114 -4.01 2.44 -6.17
N VAL A 115 -3.14 2.53 -5.16
CA VAL A 115 -2.79 1.39 -4.32
C VAL A 115 -3.97 0.95 -3.45
N LEU A 116 -4.76 1.88 -2.91
CA LEU A 116 -5.98 1.57 -2.16
C LEU A 116 -7.00 0.80 -3.02
N LEU A 117 -7.20 1.24 -4.26
CA LEU A 117 -8.09 0.55 -5.21
C LEU A 117 -7.60 -0.88 -5.50
N LEU A 118 -6.29 -1.07 -5.64
CA LEU A 118 -5.71 -2.41 -5.75
C LEU A 118 -6.01 -3.26 -4.51
N CYS A 119 -5.81 -2.73 -3.30
CA CYS A 119 -6.10 -3.45 -2.06
C CYS A 119 -7.57 -3.89 -2.00
N CYS A 120 -8.51 -2.99 -2.32
CA CYS A 120 -9.93 -3.32 -2.40
C CYS A 120 -10.23 -4.41 -3.44
N ALA A 121 -9.63 -4.33 -4.63
CA ALA A 121 -9.79 -5.33 -5.68
C ALA A 121 -9.22 -6.70 -5.27
N MET A 122 -8.07 -6.72 -4.60
CA MET A 122 -7.47 -7.96 -4.09
C MET A 122 -8.32 -8.59 -2.99
N LEU A 123 -8.82 -7.81 -2.02
CA LEU A 123 -9.75 -8.31 -1.00
C LEU A 123 -10.99 -8.93 -1.64
N ARG A 124 -11.56 -8.22 -2.60
CA ARG A 124 -12.72 -8.73 -3.34
C ARG A 124 -12.42 -10.06 -4.03
N ALA A 125 -11.31 -10.14 -4.76
CA ALA A 125 -10.93 -11.34 -5.52
C ALA A 125 -10.60 -12.55 -4.64
N VAL A 126 -10.10 -12.32 -3.41
CA VAL A 126 -9.71 -13.39 -2.49
C VAL A 126 -10.90 -13.91 -1.67
N TYR A 127 -11.79 -13.02 -1.23
CA TYR A 127 -12.82 -13.35 -0.23
C TYR A 127 -14.24 -13.38 -0.77
N LEU A 128 -14.50 -12.84 -1.97
CA LEU A 128 -15.82 -12.88 -2.59
C LEU A 128 -15.87 -13.89 -3.76
N PRO A 129 -17.05 -14.40 -4.10
CA PRO A 129 -17.22 -15.28 -5.26
C PRO A 129 -16.79 -14.56 -6.54
N ARG A 130 -15.99 -15.21 -7.36
CA ARG A 130 -15.42 -14.63 -8.58
C ARG A 130 -16.47 -14.34 -9.63
N GLY A 131 -16.59 -13.07 -10.03
CA GLY A 131 -17.39 -12.64 -11.18
C GLY A 131 -16.52 -12.53 -12.46
N ALA A 132 -17.15 -12.59 -13.62
CA ALA A 132 -16.45 -12.55 -14.91
C ALA A 132 -15.65 -11.26 -15.19
N SER A 133 -15.96 -10.17 -14.49
CA SER A 133 -15.28 -8.87 -14.66
C SER A 133 -14.08 -8.64 -13.73
N GLU A 134 -13.84 -9.52 -12.75
CA GLU A 134 -12.84 -9.29 -11.71
C GLU A 134 -11.41 -9.29 -12.23
N GLU A 135 -11.10 -10.15 -13.20
CA GLU A 135 -9.77 -10.22 -13.80
C GLU A 135 -9.40 -8.91 -14.50
N LYS A 136 -10.37 -8.25 -15.14
CA LYS A 136 -10.17 -6.95 -15.79
C LYS A 136 -9.90 -5.84 -14.76
N HIS A 137 -10.63 -5.83 -13.64
CA HIS A 137 -10.41 -4.85 -12.58
C HIS A 137 -9.07 -5.07 -11.90
N LEU A 138 -8.69 -6.33 -11.61
CA LEU A 138 -7.37 -6.65 -11.06
C LEU A 138 -6.23 -6.23 -11.97
N PHE A 139 -6.37 -6.46 -13.28
CA PHE A 139 -5.41 -6.01 -14.27
C PHE A 139 -5.27 -4.48 -14.27
N LEU A 140 -6.39 -3.75 -14.37
CA LEU A 140 -6.40 -2.30 -14.44
C LEU A 140 -5.82 -1.67 -13.16
N PHE A 141 -6.34 -2.06 -11.99
CA PHE A 141 -5.88 -1.50 -10.72
C PHE A 141 -4.46 -1.95 -10.37
N GLY A 142 -4.06 -3.16 -10.77
CA GLY A 142 -2.69 -3.64 -10.64
C GLY A 142 -1.71 -2.80 -11.44
N LEU A 143 -2.05 -2.47 -12.69
CA LEU A 143 -1.22 -1.64 -13.55
C LEU A 143 -1.14 -0.19 -13.04
N LEU A 144 -2.27 0.39 -12.60
CA LEU A 144 -2.30 1.73 -12.00
C LEU A 144 -1.46 1.79 -10.72
N ALA A 145 -1.59 0.80 -9.84
CA ALA A 145 -0.81 0.73 -8.61
C ALA A 145 0.69 0.57 -8.90
N PHE A 146 1.07 -0.19 -9.91
CA PHE A 146 2.47 -0.30 -10.34
C PHE A 146 2.99 1.05 -10.86
N LEU A 147 2.27 1.70 -11.75
CA LEU A 147 2.69 2.96 -12.35
C LEU A 147 2.87 4.05 -11.28
N PHE A 148 1.86 4.27 -10.44
CA PHE A 148 1.89 5.34 -9.44
C PHE A 148 2.62 4.92 -8.15
N GLY A 149 2.42 3.70 -7.67
CA GLY A 149 3.06 3.21 -6.44
C GLY A 149 4.54 2.90 -6.63
N THR A 150 4.91 2.12 -7.64
CA THR A 150 6.31 1.72 -7.84
C THR A 150 7.07 2.71 -8.70
N CYS A 151 6.60 3.01 -9.92
CA CYS A 151 7.40 3.83 -10.83
C CYS A 151 7.50 5.27 -10.33
N PHE A 152 6.40 5.90 -9.97
CA PHE A 152 6.41 7.29 -9.53
C PHE A 152 6.97 7.43 -8.10
N THR A 153 6.39 6.73 -7.12
CA THR A 153 6.83 6.85 -5.72
C THR A 153 8.22 6.27 -5.52
N GLY A 154 8.57 5.17 -6.19
CA GLY A 154 9.90 4.58 -6.15
C GLY A 154 10.97 5.51 -6.73
N ALA A 155 10.70 6.17 -7.86
CA ALA A 155 11.62 7.16 -8.44
C ALA A 155 11.81 8.36 -7.50
N LYS A 156 10.73 8.84 -6.85
CA LYS A 156 10.80 9.91 -5.84
C LYS A 156 11.69 9.50 -4.66
N LEU A 157 11.48 8.30 -4.10
CA LEU A 157 12.30 7.79 -2.99
C LEU A 157 13.77 7.62 -3.40
N ALA A 158 14.03 7.08 -4.59
CA ALA A 158 15.39 6.95 -5.12
C ALA A 158 16.07 8.30 -5.26
N TYR A 159 15.37 9.32 -5.79
CA TYR A 159 15.89 10.69 -5.88
C TYR A 159 16.22 11.26 -4.50
N LEU A 160 15.32 11.13 -3.51
CA LEU A 160 15.56 11.59 -2.14
C LEU A 160 16.75 10.86 -1.48
N ALA A 161 16.94 9.58 -1.77
CA ALA A 161 18.07 8.80 -1.27
C ALA A 161 19.41 9.29 -1.87
N VAL A 162 19.45 9.55 -3.18
CA VAL A 162 20.67 10.02 -3.87
C VAL A 162 21.05 11.45 -3.44
N THR A 163 20.06 12.31 -3.20
CA THR A 163 20.30 13.70 -2.76
C THR A 163 20.59 13.82 -1.26
N GLY A 164 20.56 12.72 -0.51
CA GLY A 164 20.75 12.71 0.95
C GLY A 164 19.64 13.42 1.73
N SER A 165 18.52 13.74 1.10
CA SER A 165 17.37 14.42 1.69
C SER A 165 16.26 13.47 2.16
N LEU A 166 16.60 12.17 2.33
CA LEU A 166 15.66 11.15 2.78
C LEU A 166 15.24 11.43 4.24
N SER A 167 14.01 11.87 4.42
CA SER A 167 13.41 12.08 5.75
C SER A 167 12.73 10.81 6.26
N LEU A 168 12.59 10.68 7.56
CA LEU A 168 11.82 9.56 8.18
C LEU A 168 10.38 9.54 7.67
N THR A 169 9.80 10.71 7.42
CA THR A 169 8.44 10.84 6.85
C THR A 169 8.31 10.21 5.47
N ALA A 170 9.38 10.21 4.65
CA ALA A 170 9.38 9.54 3.35
C ALA A 170 9.30 8.01 3.47
N GLY A 171 9.68 7.44 4.63
CA GLY A 171 9.54 6.01 4.91
C GLY A 171 8.09 5.52 4.84
N ALA A 172 7.11 6.39 5.09
CA ALA A 172 5.70 6.07 4.95
C ALA A 172 5.28 5.73 3.50
N ASP A 173 6.10 6.05 2.51
CA ASP A 173 5.85 5.79 1.09
C ASP A 173 6.29 4.38 0.66
N LEU A 174 7.08 3.67 1.46
CA LEU A 174 7.57 2.33 1.14
C LEU A 174 6.47 1.29 0.86
N PRO A 175 5.35 1.24 1.61
CA PRO A 175 4.24 0.34 1.30
C PRO A 175 3.65 0.54 -0.09
N LEU A 176 3.63 1.77 -0.61
CA LEU A 176 3.14 2.06 -1.95
C LEU A 176 4.00 1.38 -3.02
N VAL A 177 5.33 1.43 -2.83
CA VAL A 177 6.28 0.74 -3.74
C VAL A 177 6.07 -0.76 -3.69
N GLY A 178 5.95 -1.35 -2.49
CA GLY A 178 5.73 -2.77 -2.31
C GLY A 178 4.43 -3.25 -2.92
N LEU A 179 3.32 -2.58 -2.63
CA LEU A 179 2.00 -2.92 -3.18
C LEU A 179 1.93 -2.68 -4.69
N GLY A 180 2.66 -1.68 -5.21
CA GLY A 180 2.78 -1.48 -6.65
C GLY A 180 3.47 -2.66 -7.34
N LEU A 181 4.53 -3.23 -6.76
CA LEU A 181 5.17 -4.47 -7.26
C LEU A 181 4.21 -5.67 -7.23
N VAL A 182 3.42 -5.81 -6.16
CA VAL A 182 2.35 -6.82 -6.10
C VAL A 182 1.33 -6.57 -7.19
N GLY A 183 0.95 -5.31 -7.44
CA GLY A 183 0.04 -4.90 -8.49
C GLY A 183 0.49 -5.38 -9.88
N LEU A 184 1.78 -5.20 -10.21
CA LEU A 184 2.35 -5.73 -11.46
C LEU A 184 2.24 -7.25 -11.53
N ALA A 185 2.61 -7.96 -10.45
CA ALA A 185 2.54 -9.43 -10.42
C ALA A 185 1.11 -9.94 -10.60
N VAL A 186 0.13 -9.28 -9.97
CA VAL A 186 -1.30 -9.61 -10.08
C VAL A 186 -1.82 -9.30 -11.50
N ALA A 187 -1.43 -8.16 -12.09
CA ALA A 187 -1.81 -7.80 -13.45
C ALA A 187 -1.29 -8.83 -14.48
N LEU A 188 -0.02 -9.23 -14.36
CA LEU A 188 0.57 -10.26 -15.22
C LEU A 188 -0.11 -11.62 -15.04
N HIS A 189 -0.45 -11.98 -13.82
CA HIS A 189 -1.19 -13.21 -13.52
C HIS A 189 -2.58 -13.20 -14.15
N ALA A 190 -3.31 -12.08 -14.06
CA ALA A 190 -4.63 -11.93 -14.66
C ALA A 190 -4.62 -12.14 -16.18
N VAL A 191 -3.62 -11.56 -16.88
CA VAL A 191 -3.44 -11.76 -18.32
C VAL A 191 -3.15 -13.22 -18.67
N HIS A 192 -2.32 -13.90 -17.87
CA HIS A 192 -1.96 -15.29 -18.11
C HIS A 192 -3.14 -16.24 -17.91
N THR A 193 -3.99 -15.96 -16.95
CA THR A 193 -5.19 -16.75 -16.64
C THR A 193 -6.25 -16.58 -17.74
N ASP A 194 -6.44 -15.38 -18.25
CA ASP A 194 -7.40 -15.10 -19.33
C ASP A 194 -7.00 -15.87 -20.62
N ARG A 195 -5.71 -15.91 -20.95
CA ARG A 195 -5.21 -16.66 -22.13
C ARG A 195 -5.43 -18.18 -22.02
N ARG A 196 -5.55 -18.74 -20.84
CA ARG A 196 -5.75 -20.18 -20.63
C ARG A 196 -7.21 -20.61 -20.65
N ARG A 197 -8.15 -19.67 -20.60
CA ARG A 197 -9.57 -19.98 -20.79
C ARG A 197 -9.84 -20.15 -22.27
N PRO A 198 -10.10 -21.40 -22.79
CA PRO A 198 -10.56 -21.56 -24.13
C PRO A 198 -11.83 -20.74 -24.28
N ALA A 199 -11.94 -20.00 -25.38
CA ALA A 199 -13.14 -19.25 -25.73
C ALA A 199 -14.35 -20.20 -25.66
N ARG A 200 -15.06 -20.20 -24.54
CA ARG A 200 -16.40 -20.78 -24.49
C ARG A 200 -17.27 -19.81 -25.25
N TYR A 201 -17.33 -20.08 -26.53
CA TYR A 201 -18.32 -19.44 -27.39
C TYR A 201 -19.69 -19.87 -26.88
N THR A 202 -20.45 -18.88 -26.48
CA THR A 202 -21.92 -18.73 -26.48
C THR A 202 -22.74 -19.98 -26.58
#